data_d3ae21d6f302c9f6a48b727781f31be2
#
_entry.id   d3ae21d6f302c9f6a48b727781f31be2
#
_cell.length_a   1.000
_cell.length_b   1.000
_cell.length_c   1.000
_cell.angle_alpha   90.00
_cell.angle_beta   90.00
_cell.angle_gamma   90.00
#
_symmetry.space_group_name_H-M   'P 1'
#
loop_
_entity.id
_entity.type
_entity.pdbx_description
1 polymer ?
#
loop_
_entity_poly.entity_id
_entity_poly.type
_entity_poly.pdbx_seq_one_letter_code
_entity_poly.pdbx_strand_id
1 'polypeptide(L)'
;MNKVRILLADDHPQFLEIVERLLGPTFEIVGIVGEGHALLEAGLILNPDVIVTDISMPVMNGIEAVDELRKANCTSKIIFLTVHSDPDFVRACLALGASGYIFKPRVAMDLLAAIREALAGHLFISRFEIEDSYV
;
A
#
# COMPACT_ATOMS: atom_id res chain seq x y z
N MET A 1 -1.75 14.04 -20.93
CA MET A 1 -1.38 14.13 -19.50
C MET A 1 -1.02 12.75 -18.98
N ASN A 2 0.00 12.70 -18.17
CA ASN A 2 0.46 11.42 -17.63
C ASN A 2 -0.42 10.97 -16.48
N LYS A 3 -0.78 9.69 -16.51
CA LYS A 3 -1.47 9.09 -15.38
C LYS A 3 -0.51 8.90 -14.21
N VAL A 4 -1.06 8.92 -13.01
CA VAL A 4 -0.32 8.54 -11.80
C VAL A 4 0.08 7.07 -11.93
N ARG A 5 1.34 6.77 -11.62
CA ARG A 5 1.94 5.45 -11.77
C ARG A 5 1.95 4.72 -10.43
N ILE A 6 1.40 3.51 -10.42
CA ILE A 6 1.22 2.73 -9.20
C ILE A 6 1.89 1.37 -9.33
N LEU A 7 2.67 1.01 -8.32
CA LEU A 7 3.24 -0.33 -8.16
C LEU A 7 2.43 -1.07 -7.10
N LEU A 8 1.96 -2.28 -7.44
CA LEU A 8 1.19 -3.13 -6.53
C LEU A 8 2.05 -4.28 -6.02
N ALA A 9 1.91 -4.58 -4.73
CA ALA A 9 2.61 -5.71 -4.11
C ALA A 9 1.66 -6.48 -3.20
N ASP A 10 1.43 -7.75 -3.53
CA ASP A 10 0.58 -8.65 -2.76
C ASP A 10 0.81 -10.06 -3.30
N ASP A 11 0.79 -11.07 -2.43
CA ASP A 11 0.98 -12.45 -2.84
C ASP A 11 -0.34 -13.21 -3.05
N HIS A 12 -1.48 -12.50 -3.08
CA HIS A 12 -2.80 -13.08 -3.27
C HIS A 12 -3.38 -12.68 -4.63
N PRO A 13 -3.30 -13.53 -5.66
CA PRO A 13 -3.75 -13.16 -7.02
C PRO A 13 -5.20 -12.68 -7.09
N GLN A 14 -6.09 -13.30 -6.33
CA GLN A 14 -7.50 -12.91 -6.35
C GLN A 14 -7.71 -11.50 -5.82
N PHE A 15 -6.99 -11.14 -4.77
CA PHE A 15 -7.05 -9.78 -4.22
C PHE A 15 -6.48 -8.76 -5.21
N LEU A 16 -5.37 -9.11 -5.88
CA LEU A 16 -4.77 -8.26 -6.90
C LEU A 16 -5.75 -7.96 -8.04
N GLU A 17 -6.55 -8.94 -8.45
CA GLU A 17 -7.57 -8.70 -9.48
C GLU A 17 -8.56 -7.62 -9.05
N ILE A 18 -8.99 -7.65 -7.78
CA ILE A 18 -9.89 -6.64 -7.26
C ILE A 18 -9.25 -5.26 -7.30
N VAL A 19 -8.00 -5.17 -6.85
CA VAL A 19 -7.26 -3.90 -6.82
C VAL A 19 -7.06 -3.37 -8.25
N GLU A 20 -6.67 -4.23 -9.19
CA GLU A 20 -6.49 -3.83 -10.58
C GLU A 20 -7.78 -3.27 -11.18
N ARG A 21 -8.92 -3.89 -10.89
CA ARG A 21 -10.21 -3.39 -11.38
C ARG A 21 -10.58 -2.04 -10.79
N LEU A 22 -10.23 -1.82 -9.53
CA LEU A 22 -10.49 -0.55 -8.87
C LEU A 22 -9.62 0.58 -9.43
N LEU A 23 -8.37 0.30 -9.72
CA LEU A 23 -7.38 1.32 -10.06
C LEU A 23 -7.18 1.52 -11.55
N GLY A 24 -7.32 0.46 -12.35
CA GLY A 24 -6.99 0.50 -13.76
C GLY A 24 -7.66 1.59 -14.58
N PRO A 25 -8.95 1.90 -14.35
CA PRO A 25 -9.61 2.96 -15.12
C PRO A 25 -9.03 4.36 -14.90
N THR A 26 -8.40 4.61 -13.76
CA THR A 26 -7.94 5.95 -13.36
C THR A 26 -6.42 6.09 -13.37
N PHE A 27 -5.71 5.03 -13.02
CA PHE A 27 -4.27 5.06 -12.79
C PHE A 27 -3.53 4.09 -13.70
N GLU A 28 -2.22 4.31 -13.86
CA GLU A 28 -1.38 3.39 -14.61
C GLU A 28 -0.70 2.43 -13.62
N ILE A 29 -0.99 1.13 -13.74
CA ILE A 29 -0.32 0.12 -12.93
C ILE A 29 0.95 -0.27 -13.66
N VAL A 30 2.10 0.10 -13.09
CA VAL A 30 3.39 -0.08 -13.75
C VAL A 30 4.08 -1.38 -13.38
N GLY A 31 3.59 -2.08 -12.38
CA GLY A 31 4.14 -3.37 -12.00
C GLY A 31 3.30 -4.03 -10.92
N ILE A 32 3.39 -5.36 -10.86
CA ILE A 32 2.72 -6.17 -9.84
C ILE A 32 3.74 -7.19 -9.37
N VAL A 33 4.00 -7.22 -8.08
CA VAL A 33 4.98 -8.12 -7.48
C VAL A 33 4.35 -8.85 -6.29
N GLY A 34 4.90 -10.01 -5.92
CA GLY A 34 4.31 -10.87 -4.90
C GLY A 34 5.18 -11.13 -3.68
N GLU A 35 6.33 -10.46 -3.56
CA GLU A 35 7.17 -10.63 -2.38
C GLU A 35 8.06 -9.40 -2.17
N GLY A 36 8.65 -9.31 -0.97
CA GLY A 36 9.29 -8.08 -0.54
C GLY A 36 10.54 -7.68 -1.33
N HIS A 37 11.37 -8.64 -1.72
CA HIS A 37 12.56 -8.31 -2.52
C HIS A 37 12.18 -7.81 -3.91
N ALA A 38 11.16 -8.40 -4.52
CA ALA A 38 10.65 -7.94 -5.80
C ALA A 38 10.06 -6.53 -5.68
N LEU A 39 9.39 -6.24 -4.57
CA LEU A 39 8.88 -4.89 -4.30
C LEU A 39 10.01 -3.88 -4.19
N LEU A 40 11.07 -4.22 -3.44
CA LEU A 40 12.22 -3.35 -3.28
C LEU A 40 12.88 -3.05 -4.63
N GLU A 41 13.15 -4.10 -5.41
CA GLU A 41 13.78 -3.95 -6.71
C GLU A 41 12.91 -3.13 -7.68
N ALA A 42 11.63 -3.46 -7.78
CA ALA A 42 10.71 -2.76 -8.67
C ALA A 42 10.54 -1.30 -8.24
N GLY A 43 10.45 -1.04 -6.94
CA GLY A 43 10.31 0.32 -6.43
C GLY A 43 11.48 1.20 -6.81
N LEU A 44 12.69 0.66 -6.75
CA LEU A 44 13.91 1.40 -7.10
C LEU A 44 14.02 1.63 -8.62
N ILE A 45 13.67 0.62 -9.41
CA ILE A 45 13.79 0.71 -10.86
C ILE A 45 12.68 1.57 -11.48
N LEU A 46 11.44 1.35 -11.05
CA LEU A 46 10.28 1.99 -11.67
C LEU A 46 9.99 3.38 -11.13
N ASN A 47 10.44 3.66 -9.93
CA ASN A 47 10.20 4.95 -9.26
C ASN A 47 8.74 5.39 -9.38
N PRO A 48 7.77 4.58 -8.87
CA PRO A 48 6.36 4.90 -9.02
C PRO A 48 5.94 6.09 -8.16
N ASP A 49 4.80 6.69 -8.50
CA ASP A 49 4.24 7.77 -7.68
C ASP A 49 3.68 7.23 -6.37
N VAL A 50 3.04 6.05 -6.44
CA VAL A 50 2.41 5.40 -5.29
C VAL A 50 2.76 3.93 -5.30
N ILE A 51 3.06 3.39 -4.12
CA ILE A 51 3.21 1.96 -3.90
C ILE A 51 2.06 1.51 -3.00
N VAL A 52 1.30 0.53 -3.46
CA VAL A 52 0.23 -0.10 -2.69
C VAL A 52 0.70 -1.50 -2.37
N THR A 53 0.96 -1.79 -1.11
CA THR A 53 1.59 -3.04 -0.71
C THR A 53 0.91 -3.71 0.47
N ASP A 54 0.78 -5.04 0.40
CA ASP A 54 0.44 -5.86 1.54
C ASP A 54 1.58 -5.78 2.57
N ILE A 55 1.25 -5.95 3.83
CA ILE A 55 2.25 -6.08 4.90
C ILE A 55 2.82 -7.50 4.89
N SER A 56 1.96 -8.51 4.82
CA SER A 56 2.39 -9.91 4.93
C SER A 56 2.72 -10.48 3.56
N MET A 57 4.01 -10.66 3.29
CA MET A 57 4.50 -11.27 2.07
C MET A 57 5.67 -12.19 2.40
N PRO A 58 5.92 -13.24 1.56
CA PRO A 58 7.01 -14.16 1.85
C PRO A 58 8.38 -13.52 1.73
N VAL A 59 9.35 -14.09 2.43
CA VAL A 59 10.77 -13.77 2.48
C VAL A 59 11.01 -12.42 3.17
N MET A 60 10.57 -11.32 2.55
CA MET A 60 10.66 -9.99 3.12
C MET A 60 9.26 -9.39 3.11
N ASN A 61 8.76 -8.95 4.27
CA ASN A 61 7.41 -8.39 4.34
C ASN A 61 7.38 -6.94 3.81
N GLY A 62 6.15 -6.40 3.67
CA GLY A 62 5.99 -5.06 3.10
C GLY A 62 6.62 -3.96 3.93
N ILE A 63 6.59 -4.08 5.25
CA ILE A 63 7.20 -3.08 6.13
C ILE A 63 8.72 -3.08 5.96
N GLU A 64 9.33 -4.26 5.93
CA GLU A 64 10.77 -4.39 5.71
C GLU A 64 11.20 -3.84 4.35
N ALA A 65 10.41 -4.15 3.31
CA ALA A 65 10.72 -3.67 1.96
C ALA A 65 10.63 -2.13 1.89
N VAL A 66 9.62 -1.54 2.50
CA VAL A 66 9.46 -0.09 2.51
C VAL A 66 10.57 0.58 3.33
N ASP A 67 10.98 -0.04 4.44
CA ASP A 67 12.11 0.47 5.21
C ASP A 67 13.37 0.56 4.34
N GLU A 68 13.66 -0.50 3.58
CA GLU A 68 14.81 -0.49 2.66
C GLU A 68 14.64 0.54 1.54
N LEU A 69 13.43 0.69 1.02
CA LEU A 69 13.15 1.73 0.02
C LEU A 69 13.42 3.13 0.57
N ARG A 70 12.98 3.41 1.80
CA ARG A 70 13.22 4.71 2.43
C ARG A 70 14.71 4.97 2.66
N LYS A 71 15.45 3.94 3.06
CA LYS A 71 16.91 4.06 3.20
C LYS A 71 17.60 4.37 1.88
N ALA A 72 17.01 3.95 0.76
CA ALA A 72 17.51 4.25 -0.57
C ALA A 72 16.94 5.56 -1.14
N ASN A 73 16.32 6.38 -0.29
CA ASN A 73 15.76 7.68 -0.64
C ASN A 73 14.56 7.62 -1.59
N CYS A 74 13.82 6.53 -1.57
CA CYS A 74 12.56 6.42 -2.32
C CYS A 74 11.53 7.37 -1.71
N THR A 75 10.91 8.19 -2.56
CA THR A 75 9.92 9.19 -2.11
C THR A 75 8.49 8.84 -2.53
N SER A 76 8.26 7.65 -3.08
CA SER A 76 6.92 7.20 -3.43
C SER A 76 5.98 7.30 -2.24
N LYS A 77 4.74 7.66 -2.49
CA LYS A 77 3.70 7.57 -1.45
C LYS A 77 3.42 6.10 -1.19
N ILE A 78 3.33 5.70 0.07
CA ILE A 78 3.13 4.31 0.45
C ILE A 78 1.76 4.13 1.06
N ILE A 79 1.00 3.16 0.54
CA ILE A 79 -0.27 2.74 1.11
C ILE A 79 -0.15 1.26 1.46
N PHE A 80 -0.29 0.94 2.75
CA PHE A 80 -0.27 -0.45 3.20
C PHE A 80 -1.66 -1.05 3.21
N LEU A 81 -1.75 -2.29 2.77
CA LEU A 81 -2.97 -3.11 2.83
C LEU A 81 -2.76 -4.20 3.84
N THR A 82 -3.74 -4.47 4.69
CA THR A 82 -3.56 -5.46 5.73
C THR A 82 -4.89 -6.05 6.21
N VAL A 83 -4.82 -7.28 6.71
CA VAL A 83 -5.93 -7.88 7.46
C VAL A 83 -5.78 -7.65 8.95
N HIS A 84 -4.69 -7.01 9.38
CA HIS A 84 -4.39 -6.80 10.80
C HIS A 84 -4.89 -5.43 11.27
N SER A 85 -5.47 -5.40 12.46
CA SER A 85 -5.88 -4.16 13.11
C SER A 85 -4.98 -3.80 14.29
N ASP A 86 -3.86 -4.51 14.45
CA ASP A 86 -2.93 -4.30 15.55
C ASP A 86 -2.33 -2.89 15.51
N PRO A 87 -2.46 -2.10 16.59
CA PRO A 87 -1.87 -0.76 16.63
C PRO A 87 -0.36 -0.72 16.41
N ASP A 88 0.34 -1.81 16.73
CA ASP A 88 1.79 -1.86 16.53
C ASP A 88 2.15 -1.85 15.05
N PHE A 89 1.37 -2.53 14.20
CA PHE A 89 1.57 -2.47 12.76
C PHE A 89 1.28 -1.08 12.22
N VAL A 90 0.22 -0.44 12.71
CA VAL A 90 -0.12 0.92 12.29
C VAL A 90 1.04 1.87 12.63
N ARG A 91 1.56 1.79 13.85
CA ARG A 91 2.68 2.64 14.28
C ARG A 91 3.92 2.41 13.44
N ALA A 92 4.24 1.15 13.14
CA ALA A 92 5.40 0.82 12.30
C ALA A 92 5.26 1.42 10.91
N CYS A 93 4.07 1.32 10.30
CA CYS A 93 3.82 1.90 9.00
C CYS A 93 3.93 3.42 9.01
N LEU A 94 3.36 4.07 10.01
CA LEU A 94 3.42 5.52 10.13
C LEU A 94 4.84 6.03 10.34
N ALA A 95 5.65 5.27 11.09
CA ALA A 95 7.05 5.62 11.32
C ALA A 95 7.87 5.62 10.02
N LEU A 96 7.42 4.88 9.00
CA LEU A 96 8.06 4.87 7.68
C LEU A 96 7.52 5.97 6.76
N GLY A 97 6.67 6.83 7.26
CA GLY A 97 6.09 7.89 6.45
C GLY A 97 5.00 7.40 5.51
N ALA A 98 4.29 6.34 5.88
CA ALA A 98 3.18 5.85 5.08
C ALA A 98 2.10 6.90 4.95
N SER A 99 1.48 6.99 3.77
CA SER A 99 0.38 7.91 3.51
C SER A 99 -0.97 7.24 3.69
N GLY A 100 -1.02 5.91 3.75
CA GLY A 100 -2.28 5.21 3.94
C GLY A 100 -2.09 3.87 4.62
N TYR A 101 -3.13 3.47 5.34
CA TYR A 101 -3.20 2.17 5.99
C TYR A 101 -4.62 1.67 5.82
N ILE A 102 -4.80 0.67 4.94
CA ILE A 102 -6.13 0.20 4.56
C ILE A 102 -6.35 -1.22 5.05
N PHE A 103 -7.48 -1.40 5.72
CA PHE A 103 -7.96 -2.72 6.12
C PHE A 103 -8.51 -3.42 4.88
N LYS A 104 -7.94 -4.58 4.51
CA LYS A 104 -8.28 -5.26 3.25
C LYS A 104 -9.78 -5.46 3.01
N PRO A 105 -10.61 -5.81 4.02
CA PRO A 105 -12.05 -5.92 3.80
C PRO A 105 -12.72 -4.62 3.34
N ARG A 106 -12.07 -3.47 3.51
CA ARG A 106 -12.60 -2.17 3.10
C ARG A 106 -11.97 -1.64 1.81
N VAL A 107 -11.18 -2.46 1.10
CA VAL A 107 -10.41 -1.98 -0.05
C VAL A 107 -11.30 -1.33 -1.12
N ALA A 108 -12.46 -1.93 -1.40
CA ALA A 108 -13.36 -1.39 -2.43
C ALA A 108 -13.92 -0.02 -2.07
N MET A 109 -14.05 0.27 -0.78
CA MET A 109 -14.58 1.54 -0.30
C MET A 109 -13.50 2.59 -0.09
N ASP A 110 -12.30 2.17 0.31
CA ASP A 110 -11.30 3.10 0.84
C ASP A 110 -10.12 3.37 -0.10
N LEU A 111 -9.79 2.45 -1.02
CA LEU A 111 -8.51 2.55 -1.72
C LEU A 111 -8.38 3.78 -2.61
N LEU A 112 -9.40 4.08 -3.43
CA LEU A 112 -9.34 5.26 -4.30
C LEU A 112 -9.22 6.55 -3.49
N ALA A 113 -9.99 6.65 -2.41
CA ALA A 113 -9.93 7.82 -1.52
C ALA A 113 -8.55 7.94 -0.89
N ALA A 114 -7.97 6.82 -0.45
CA ALA A 114 -6.66 6.83 0.17
C ALA A 114 -5.57 7.29 -0.79
N ILE A 115 -5.63 6.86 -2.06
CA ILE A 115 -4.66 7.29 -3.05
C ILE A 115 -4.79 8.79 -3.31
N ARG A 116 -6.01 9.30 -3.45
CA ARG A 116 -6.24 10.73 -3.65
C ARG A 116 -5.73 11.55 -2.48
N GLU A 117 -5.98 11.08 -1.25
CA GLU A 117 -5.49 11.76 -0.06
C GLU A 117 -3.96 11.73 0.02
N ALA A 118 -3.36 10.58 -0.32
CA ALA A 118 -1.91 10.46 -0.34
C ALA A 118 -1.27 11.45 -1.33
N LEU A 119 -1.85 11.57 -2.52
CA LEU A 119 -1.34 12.49 -3.54
C LEU A 119 -1.52 13.95 -3.13
N ALA A 120 -2.50 14.25 -2.29
CA ALA A 120 -2.70 15.58 -1.74
C ALA A 120 -1.85 15.86 -0.50
N GLY A 121 -1.05 14.89 -0.06
CA GLY A 121 -0.19 15.03 1.12
C GLY A 121 -0.88 14.70 2.43
N HIS A 122 -2.03 14.04 2.39
CA HIS A 122 -2.81 13.70 3.58
C HIS A 122 -2.68 12.23 3.93
N LEU A 123 -2.84 11.92 5.21
CA LEU A 123 -2.85 10.55 5.71
C LEU A 123 -4.26 9.99 5.67
N PHE A 124 -4.40 8.73 5.26
CA PHE A 124 -5.67 8.01 5.28
C PHE A 124 -5.53 6.71 6.07
N ILE A 125 -6.36 6.51 7.06
CA ILE A 125 -6.40 5.25 7.83
C ILE A 125 -7.82 4.71 7.78
N SER A 126 -7.96 3.44 7.33
CA SER A 126 -9.25 2.76 7.34
C SER A 126 -9.83 2.67 8.73
N ARG A 127 -11.14 2.74 8.82
CA ARG A 127 -11.84 2.49 10.08
C ARG A 127 -11.87 0.98 10.34
N PHE A 128 -11.58 0.59 11.58
CA PHE A 128 -11.69 -0.78 12.04
C PHE A 128 -12.92 -0.91 12.91
N GLU A 129 -13.79 -1.85 12.57
CA GLU A 129 -15.06 -2.01 13.29
C GLU A 129 -14.92 -2.75 14.62
N ILE A 130 -13.81 -3.47 14.79
CA ILE A 130 -13.59 -4.28 15.97
C ILE A 130 -13.64 -3.47 17.26
N GLU A 131 -13.14 -2.25 17.23
CA GLU A 131 -13.11 -1.39 18.41
C GLU A 131 -14.50 -1.09 18.94
N ASP A 132 -15.48 -1.08 18.07
CA ASP A 132 -16.85 -0.75 18.43
C ASP A 132 -17.44 -1.81 19.36
N SER A 133 -16.94 -3.02 19.31
CA SER A 133 -17.47 -4.11 20.13
C SER A 133 -17.07 -3.99 21.61
N TYR A 134 -16.18 -3.10 21.94
CA TYR A 134 -15.71 -2.91 23.32
C TYR A 134 -16.35 -1.72 24.01
N VAL A 135 -17.19 -1.05 23.33
CA VAL A 135 -17.81 0.15 23.86
C VAL A 135 -19.05 -0.16 24.67
#